data_eb42d1cb4750ae80784015cbacc934dd
#
_entry.id   eb42d1cb4750ae80784015cbacc934dd
#
_cell.length_a   1.000
_cell.length_b   1.000
_cell.length_c   1.000
_cell.angle_alpha   90.00
_cell.angle_beta   90.00
_cell.angle_gamma   90.00
#
_symmetry.space_group_name_H-M   'P 1'
#
loop_
_entity.id
_entity.type
_entity.pdbx_description
1 polymer ?
#
loop_
_entity_poly.entity_id
_entity_poly.type
_entity_poly.pdbx_seq_one_letter_code
_entity_poly.pdbx_strand_id
1 'polypeptide(L)'
;MIFYFTGTGNSLYAARYLEEELVSIPQIIDKEPMTFEADKIGIVCPVYGHEVPSMVREFLKKETFHTDYFYMVLTYGNRHGGAAELAAELCEKCGIWPSYINVLLMVDNWLPSFDMDEQMKLDKKVEEQLAAIRADIDSRKRGIAKVTDTDRAAHQQFLAGMAKLPADAWQHLIRIGDGCVGCGICVRV
;
A
#
# COMPACT_ATOMS: atom_id res chain seq x y z
N MET A 1 14.58 -0.38 -8.42
CA MET A 1 13.37 -1.14 -8.82
C MET A 1 12.26 -0.98 -7.79
N ILE A 2 10.99 -1.01 -8.20
CA ILE A 2 9.82 -0.96 -7.30
C ILE A 2 8.95 -2.20 -7.49
N PHE A 3 8.60 -2.85 -6.39
CA PHE A 3 7.50 -3.81 -6.31
C PHE A 3 6.23 -3.08 -5.92
N TYR A 4 5.13 -3.34 -6.62
CA TYR A 4 3.88 -2.67 -6.31
C TYR A 4 2.71 -3.65 -6.19
N PHE A 5 1.77 -3.27 -5.34
CA PHE A 5 0.42 -3.82 -5.30
C PHE A 5 -0.58 -2.68 -5.42
N THR A 6 -1.59 -2.85 -6.26
CA THR A 6 -2.64 -1.85 -6.45
C THR A 6 -3.99 -2.53 -6.69
N GLY A 7 -5.04 -2.07 -6.02
CA GLY A 7 -6.41 -2.53 -6.29
C GLY A 7 -7.14 -1.64 -7.31
N THR A 8 -6.86 -0.34 -7.31
CA THR A 8 -7.65 0.66 -8.03
C THR A 8 -6.80 1.67 -8.81
N GLY A 9 -5.50 1.47 -8.89
CA GLY A 9 -4.56 2.30 -9.67
C GLY A 9 -3.74 3.32 -8.88
N ASN A 10 -4.14 3.74 -7.69
CA ASN A 10 -3.43 4.76 -6.91
C ASN A 10 -1.95 4.39 -6.68
N SER A 11 -1.69 3.21 -6.16
CA SER A 11 -0.31 2.78 -5.89
C SER A 11 0.50 2.57 -7.17
N LEU A 12 -0.11 2.11 -8.26
CA LEU A 12 0.56 2.02 -9.56
C LEU A 12 0.92 3.41 -10.10
N TYR A 13 0.03 4.40 -9.94
CA TYR A 13 0.32 5.78 -10.32
C TYR A 13 1.54 6.31 -9.55
N ALA A 14 1.55 6.12 -8.23
CA ALA A 14 2.69 6.52 -7.40
C ALA A 14 3.98 5.77 -7.79
N ALA A 15 3.93 4.46 -8.02
CA ALA A 15 5.07 3.66 -8.43
C ALA A 15 5.67 4.15 -9.75
N ARG A 16 4.83 4.45 -10.75
CA ARG A 16 5.26 4.99 -12.06
C ARG A 16 5.90 6.37 -11.97
N TYR A 17 5.46 7.18 -11.01
CA TYR A 17 6.07 8.49 -10.79
C TYR A 17 7.47 8.36 -10.19
N LEU A 18 7.68 7.38 -9.31
CA LEU A 18 8.91 7.24 -8.55
C LEU A 18 10.02 6.50 -9.29
N GLU A 19 9.70 5.51 -10.15
CA GLU A 19 10.69 4.64 -10.79
C GLU A 19 10.16 4.07 -12.11
N GLU A 20 11.04 3.73 -13.04
CA GLU A 20 10.71 3.11 -14.33
C GLU A 20 10.65 1.58 -14.26
N GLU A 21 11.51 0.95 -13.45
CA GLU A 21 11.54 -0.50 -13.27
C GLU A 21 10.51 -0.94 -12.24
N LEU A 22 9.38 -1.45 -12.71
CA LEU A 22 8.23 -1.84 -11.90
C LEU A 22 7.95 -3.34 -11.99
N VAL A 23 7.72 -3.97 -10.84
CA VAL A 23 7.34 -5.37 -10.73
C VAL A 23 6.01 -5.49 -9.99
N SER A 24 5.01 -6.09 -10.63
CA SER A 24 3.71 -6.34 -9.99
C SER A 24 3.79 -7.52 -9.03
N ILE A 25 3.54 -7.28 -7.75
CA ILE A 25 3.53 -8.34 -6.71
C ILE A 25 2.55 -9.46 -7.07
N PRO A 26 1.28 -9.21 -7.48
CA PRO A 26 0.35 -10.26 -7.91
C PRO A 26 0.87 -11.18 -9.02
N GLN A 27 1.76 -10.69 -9.88
CA GLN A 27 2.29 -11.49 -10.99
C GLN A 27 3.42 -12.44 -10.60
N ILE A 28 3.98 -12.26 -9.41
CA ILE A 28 5.15 -13.04 -8.96
C ILE A 28 4.93 -13.77 -7.63
N ILE A 29 3.89 -13.44 -6.87
CA ILE A 29 3.67 -13.98 -5.54
C ILE A 29 3.54 -15.52 -5.51
N ASP A 30 3.00 -16.13 -6.56
CA ASP A 30 2.82 -17.58 -6.65
C ASP A 30 4.06 -18.32 -7.19
N LYS A 31 5.12 -17.60 -7.59
CA LYS A 31 6.37 -18.22 -8.04
C LYS A 31 7.18 -18.73 -6.85
N GLU A 32 8.22 -19.54 -7.09
CA GLU A 32 9.18 -19.92 -6.07
C GLU A 32 9.85 -18.68 -5.43
N PRO A 33 10.28 -18.77 -4.16
CA PRO A 33 10.98 -17.67 -3.50
C PRO A 33 12.17 -17.16 -4.32
N MET A 34 12.29 -15.85 -4.42
CA MET A 34 13.33 -15.19 -5.21
C MET A 34 14.20 -14.27 -4.34
N THR A 35 15.39 -14.01 -4.83
CA THR A 35 16.29 -13.01 -4.26
C THR A 35 16.37 -11.84 -5.24
N PHE A 36 16.16 -10.64 -4.73
CA PHE A 36 16.23 -9.41 -5.49
C PHE A 36 17.40 -8.56 -5.01
N GLU A 37 18.18 -8.06 -5.96
CA GLU A 37 19.35 -7.23 -5.69
C GLU A 37 19.29 -5.94 -6.52
N ALA A 38 19.34 -4.80 -5.85
CA ALA A 38 19.38 -3.48 -6.49
C ALA A 38 19.90 -2.43 -5.49
N ASP A 39 20.43 -1.34 -6.02
CA ASP A 39 20.89 -0.19 -5.23
C ASP A 39 19.78 0.41 -4.33
N LYS A 40 18.59 0.52 -4.88
CA LYS A 40 17.36 0.91 -4.17
C LYS A 40 16.24 -0.09 -4.47
N ILE A 41 15.55 -0.57 -3.43
CA ILE A 41 14.35 -1.39 -3.56
C ILE A 41 13.19 -0.71 -2.85
N GLY A 42 12.11 -0.49 -3.59
CA GLY A 42 10.88 0.12 -3.09
C GLY A 42 9.70 -0.82 -3.06
N ILE A 43 8.83 -0.67 -2.07
CA ILE A 43 7.48 -1.25 -2.05
C ILE A 43 6.47 -0.12 -2.11
N VAL A 44 5.56 -0.16 -3.08
CA VAL A 44 4.45 0.80 -3.19
C VAL A 44 3.12 0.04 -3.13
N CYS A 45 2.33 0.30 -2.09
CA CYS A 45 1.07 -0.41 -1.89
C CYS A 45 0.04 0.46 -1.15
N PRO A 46 -1.26 0.13 -1.23
CA PRO A 46 -2.29 0.82 -0.47
C PRO A 46 -2.26 0.43 1.01
N VAL A 47 -2.88 1.27 1.83
CA VAL A 47 -3.22 0.97 3.23
C VAL A 47 -4.62 0.37 3.26
N TYR A 48 -4.74 -0.87 3.70
CA TYR A 48 -6.01 -1.56 3.92
C TYR A 48 -6.21 -1.84 5.41
N GLY A 49 -7.26 -1.26 5.99
CA GLY A 49 -7.52 -1.44 7.42
C GLY A 49 -6.39 -0.92 8.32
N HIS A 50 -5.71 0.16 7.90
CA HIS A 50 -4.57 0.77 8.56
C HIS A 50 -3.27 -0.08 8.51
N GLU A 51 -3.24 -1.14 7.70
CA GLU A 51 -2.09 -2.04 7.56
C GLU A 51 -1.69 -2.22 6.09
N VAL A 52 -0.55 -2.85 5.89
CA VAL A 52 -0.10 -3.34 4.59
C VAL A 52 -0.98 -4.51 4.16
N PRO A 53 -1.45 -4.59 2.89
CA PRO A 53 -2.29 -5.68 2.40
C PRO A 53 -1.67 -7.07 2.63
N SER A 54 -2.51 -8.09 2.86
CA SER A 54 -2.06 -9.47 3.14
C SER A 54 -1.09 -10.00 2.09
N MET A 55 -1.38 -9.80 0.81
CA MET A 55 -0.50 -10.23 -0.28
C MET A 55 0.89 -9.58 -0.21
N VAL A 56 0.98 -8.30 0.15
CA VAL A 56 2.27 -7.61 0.33
C VAL A 56 3.00 -8.14 1.58
N ARG A 57 2.26 -8.45 2.66
CA ARG A 57 2.85 -9.09 3.85
C ARG A 57 3.43 -10.47 3.53
N GLU A 58 2.73 -11.27 2.73
CA GLU A 58 3.22 -12.57 2.27
C GLU A 58 4.46 -12.42 1.38
N PHE A 59 4.45 -11.47 0.47
CA PHE A 59 5.60 -11.15 -0.39
C PHE A 59 6.84 -10.78 0.43
N LEU A 60 6.71 -9.88 1.41
CA LEU A 60 7.82 -9.47 2.27
C LEU A 60 8.38 -10.63 3.13
N LYS A 61 7.54 -11.59 3.52
CA LYS A 61 7.96 -12.77 4.29
C LYS A 61 8.66 -13.82 3.42
N LYS A 62 8.29 -13.89 2.16
CA LYS A 62 8.72 -14.93 1.22
C LYS A 62 10.02 -14.60 0.53
N GLU A 63 10.19 -13.33 0.12
CA GLU A 63 11.28 -12.92 -0.75
C GLU A 63 12.49 -12.41 0.04
N THR A 64 13.66 -12.47 -0.58
CA THR A 64 14.91 -11.93 -0.02
C THR A 64 15.33 -10.68 -0.78
N PHE A 65 15.73 -9.63 -0.05
CA PHE A 65 16.11 -8.35 -0.63
C PHE A 65 17.54 -7.96 -0.23
N HIS A 66 18.40 -7.74 -1.22
CA HIS A 66 19.75 -7.22 -1.05
C HIS A 66 19.82 -5.80 -1.60
N THR A 67 19.82 -4.82 -0.70
CA THR A 67 19.86 -3.40 -1.06
C THR A 67 20.41 -2.57 0.09
N ASP A 68 21.07 -1.46 -0.25
CA ASP A 68 21.54 -0.47 0.74
C ASP A 68 20.43 0.51 1.15
N TYR A 69 19.33 0.55 0.38
CA TYR A 69 18.22 1.48 0.61
C TYR A 69 16.87 0.83 0.31
N PHE A 70 16.27 0.23 1.32
CA PHE A 70 14.90 -0.29 1.26
C PHE A 70 13.91 0.79 1.69
N TYR A 71 12.87 1.02 0.89
CA TYR A 71 11.86 2.01 1.22
C TYR A 71 10.44 1.55 0.93
N MET A 72 9.46 2.17 1.60
CA MET A 72 8.04 1.94 1.32
C MET A 72 7.28 3.24 1.14
N VAL A 73 6.33 3.26 0.20
CA VAL A 73 5.36 4.35 0.02
C VAL A 73 3.96 3.76 0.12
N LEU A 74 3.22 4.19 1.13
CA LEU A 74 1.92 3.64 1.48
C LEU A 74 0.82 4.62 1.07
N THR A 75 0.04 4.28 0.03
CA THR A 75 -1.04 5.15 -0.45
C THR A 75 -2.30 4.98 0.41
N TYR A 76 -2.95 6.07 0.76
CA TYR A 76 -4.18 6.05 1.54
C TYR A 76 -5.14 7.16 1.10
N GLY A 77 -6.44 6.98 1.33
CA GLY A 77 -7.47 7.92 0.88
C GLY A 77 -7.99 8.85 1.96
N ASN A 78 -8.09 8.38 3.20
CA ASN A 78 -8.68 9.13 4.32
C ASN A 78 -7.82 9.05 5.59
N ARG A 79 -7.53 7.84 6.08
CA ARG A 79 -6.74 7.62 7.30
C ARG A 79 -5.71 6.54 7.07
N HIS A 80 -4.49 6.75 7.53
CA HIS A 80 -3.44 5.73 7.51
C HIS A 80 -3.29 4.98 8.84
N GLY A 81 -3.82 5.53 9.95
CA GLY A 81 -3.97 4.87 11.25
C GLY A 81 -2.71 4.23 11.83
N GLY A 82 -1.54 4.79 11.58
CA GLY A 82 -0.27 4.22 12.05
C GLY A 82 0.40 3.27 11.07
N ALA A 83 -0.08 3.17 9.84
CA ALA A 83 0.43 2.23 8.83
C ALA A 83 1.96 2.26 8.65
N ALA A 84 2.60 3.43 8.78
CA ALA A 84 4.06 3.53 8.63
C ALA A 84 4.82 2.80 9.75
N GLU A 85 4.39 2.91 11.01
CA GLU A 85 4.98 2.18 12.13
C GLU A 85 4.72 0.67 12.01
N LEU A 86 3.48 0.29 11.69
CA LEU A 86 3.10 -1.12 11.50
C LEU A 86 3.85 -1.77 10.33
N ALA A 87 4.10 -1.01 9.24
CA ALA A 87 4.91 -1.49 8.14
C ALA A 87 6.38 -1.65 8.52
N ALA A 88 6.94 -0.75 9.32
CA ALA A 88 8.31 -0.87 9.84
C ALA A 88 8.46 -2.13 10.71
N GLU A 89 7.54 -2.34 11.66
CA GLU A 89 7.53 -3.55 12.51
C GLU A 89 7.37 -4.84 11.67
N LEU A 90 6.56 -4.80 10.62
CA LEU A 90 6.42 -5.93 9.71
C LEU A 90 7.75 -6.23 8.99
N CYS A 91 8.41 -5.21 8.45
CA CYS A 91 9.70 -5.35 7.79
C CYS A 91 10.75 -5.95 8.74
N GLU A 92 10.85 -5.44 9.97
CA GLU A 92 11.78 -5.96 10.98
C GLU A 92 11.52 -7.44 11.30
N LYS A 93 10.25 -7.84 11.44
CA LYS A 93 9.85 -9.24 11.63
C LYS A 93 10.23 -10.14 10.43
N CYS A 94 10.36 -9.56 9.24
CA CYS A 94 10.82 -10.24 8.02
C CYS A 94 12.35 -10.16 7.83
N GLY A 95 13.11 -9.56 8.77
CA GLY A 95 14.55 -9.37 8.63
C GLY A 95 14.94 -8.24 7.67
N ILE A 96 14.00 -7.35 7.34
CA ILE A 96 14.20 -6.20 6.45
C ILE A 96 14.30 -4.93 7.30
N TRP A 97 15.32 -4.12 7.07
CA TRP A 97 15.54 -2.85 7.78
C TRP A 97 15.22 -1.67 6.86
N PRO A 98 13.98 -1.14 6.88
CA PRO A 98 13.61 -0.07 5.97
C PRO A 98 14.37 1.22 6.29
N SER A 99 14.95 1.81 5.26
CA SER A 99 15.62 3.10 5.35
C SER A 99 14.62 4.26 5.40
N TYR A 100 13.49 4.10 4.68
CA TYR A 100 12.49 5.15 4.55
C TYR A 100 11.10 4.53 4.40
N ILE A 101 10.12 5.05 5.13
CA ILE A 101 8.70 4.75 4.93
C ILE A 101 7.92 6.06 4.96
N ASN A 102 7.12 6.32 3.93
CA ASN A 102 6.24 7.46 3.91
C ASN A 102 4.82 7.06 3.51
N VAL A 103 3.87 7.93 3.84
CA VAL A 103 2.45 7.79 3.49
C VAL A 103 2.09 8.84 2.45
N LEU A 104 1.26 8.48 1.49
CA LEU A 104 0.83 9.33 0.39
C LEU A 104 -0.69 9.44 0.36
N LEU A 105 -1.22 10.63 0.65
CA LEU A 105 -2.65 10.88 0.59
C LEU A 105 -3.11 11.00 -0.86
N MET A 106 -4.03 10.14 -1.26
CA MET A 106 -4.63 10.11 -2.59
C MET A 106 -6.17 10.09 -2.52
N VAL A 107 -6.82 9.99 -3.66
CA VAL A 107 -8.28 9.83 -3.71
C VAL A 107 -8.71 8.58 -2.96
N ASP A 108 -9.70 8.70 -2.07
CA ASP A 108 -10.31 7.53 -1.45
C ASP A 108 -11.34 6.92 -2.42
N ASN A 109 -11.14 5.69 -2.78
CA ASN A 109 -11.97 4.96 -3.73
C ASN A 109 -12.62 3.70 -3.12
N TRP A 110 -12.82 3.70 -1.81
CA TRP A 110 -13.64 2.72 -1.12
C TRP A 110 -15.13 3.06 -1.33
N LEU A 111 -15.67 2.62 -2.47
CA LEU A 111 -17.04 2.93 -2.94
C LEU A 111 -18.16 2.69 -1.93
N PRO A 112 -18.10 1.68 -1.03
CA PRO A 112 -19.13 1.53 0.01
C PRO A 112 -19.28 2.71 0.96
N SER A 113 -18.25 3.57 1.08
CA SER A 113 -18.23 4.70 2.02
C SER A 113 -18.03 6.06 1.38
N PHE A 114 -17.52 6.13 0.15
CA PHE A 114 -17.15 7.38 -0.49
C PHE A 114 -17.78 7.53 -1.87
N ASP A 115 -18.35 8.71 -2.10
CA ASP A 115 -18.81 9.15 -3.41
C ASP A 115 -17.61 9.64 -4.23
N MET A 116 -17.41 9.07 -5.43
CA MET A 116 -16.26 9.42 -6.28
C MET A 116 -16.36 10.83 -6.83
N ASP A 117 -17.55 11.33 -7.12
CA ASP A 117 -17.72 12.72 -7.63
C ASP A 117 -17.33 13.74 -6.56
N GLU A 118 -17.56 13.42 -5.29
CA GLU A 118 -17.10 14.25 -4.17
C GLU A 118 -15.60 14.10 -3.94
N GLN A 119 -15.07 12.88 -4.00
CA GLN A 119 -13.64 12.63 -3.82
C GLN A 119 -12.77 13.31 -4.88
N MET A 120 -13.23 13.34 -6.12
CA MET A 120 -12.51 13.97 -7.25
C MET A 120 -12.45 15.50 -7.14
N LYS A 121 -13.32 16.13 -6.36
CA LYS A 121 -13.28 17.60 -6.08
C LYS A 121 -12.21 17.96 -5.04
N LEU A 122 -11.70 17.00 -4.28
CA LEU A 122 -10.72 17.24 -3.21
C LEU A 122 -9.31 17.36 -3.80
N ASP A 123 -8.71 18.52 -3.68
CA ASP A 123 -7.28 18.68 -4.01
C ASP A 123 -6.41 18.13 -2.88
N LYS A 124 -5.94 16.90 -3.06
CA LYS A 124 -5.08 16.20 -2.10
C LYS A 124 -3.59 16.44 -2.31
N LYS A 125 -3.21 17.37 -3.18
CA LYS A 125 -1.82 17.76 -3.44
C LYS A 125 -0.91 16.57 -3.77
N VAL A 126 -1.43 15.62 -4.56
CA VAL A 126 -0.74 14.35 -4.86
C VAL A 126 0.61 14.59 -5.51
N GLU A 127 0.67 15.48 -6.52
CA GLU A 127 1.93 15.77 -7.24
C GLU A 127 2.98 16.41 -6.34
N GLU A 128 2.57 17.34 -5.45
CA GLU A 128 3.48 17.97 -4.49
C GLU A 128 4.04 16.96 -3.50
N GLN A 129 3.19 16.05 -2.99
CA GLN A 129 3.61 14.97 -2.10
C GLN A 129 4.56 13.99 -2.81
N LEU A 130 4.24 13.58 -4.03
CA LEU A 130 5.08 12.69 -4.83
C LEU A 130 6.43 13.30 -5.15
N ALA A 131 6.48 14.59 -5.50
CA ALA A 131 7.74 15.30 -5.75
C ALA A 131 8.63 15.34 -4.49
N ALA A 132 8.03 15.59 -3.32
CA ALA A 132 8.75 15.57 -2.04
C ALA A 132 9.26 14.17 -1.70
N ILE A 133 8.43 13.13 -1.86
CA ILE A 133 8.82 11.72 -1.61
C ILE A 133 9.93 11.31 -2.57
N ARG A 134 9.85 11.68 -3.85
CA ARG A 134 10.91 11.39 -4.82
C ARG A 134 12.23 12.06 -4.41
N ALA A 135 12.22 13.33 -4.04
CA ALA A 135 13.41 14.04 -3.58
C ALA A 135 14.03 13.39 -2.32
N ASP A 136 13.18 12.94 -1.38
CA ASP A 136 13.62 12.21 -0.19
C ASP A 136 14.31 10.88 -0.57
N ILE A 137 13.74 10.12 -1.51
CA ILE A 137 14.30 8.84 -1.99
C ILE A 137 15.61 9.08 -2.77
N ASP A 138 15.65 10.08 -3.63
CA ASP A 138 16.84 10.38 -4.44
C ASP A 138 18.02 10.86 -3.57
N SER A 139 17.74 11.59 -2.49
CA SER A 139 18.74 11.98 -1.49
C SER A 139 19.06 10.89 -0.46
N ARG A 140 18.45 9.70 -0.57
CA ARG A 140 18.57 8.58 0.40
C ARG A 140 18.25 9.01 1.83
N LYS A 141 17.28 9.88 2.00
CA LYS A 141 16.80 10.30 3.31
C LYS A 141 16.34 9.08 4.11
N ARG A 142 16.72 9.06 5.40
CA ARG A 142 16.28 8.00 6.32
C ARG A 142 15.21 8.52 7.25
N GLY A 143 14.20 7.70 7.50
CA GLY A 143 13.14 8.02 8.45
C GLY A 143 11.83 7.31 8.15
N ILE A 144 11.04 7.13 9.17
CA ILE A 144 9.68 6.59 9.10
C ILE A 144 8.71 7.75 9.31
N ALA A 145 7.66 7.83 8.49
CA ALA A 145 6.64 8.86 8.63
C ALA A 145 6.07 8.88 10.05
N LYS A 146 5.99 10.07 10.61
CA LYS A 146 5.54 10.24 11.99
C LYS A 146 4.10 9.82 12.15
N VAL A 147 3.86 8.92 13.09
CA VAL A 147 2.53 8.52 13.54
C VAL A 147 2.18 9.28 14.81
N THR A 148 0.99 9.83 14.88
CA THR A 148 0.50 10.56 16.05
C THR A 148 -0.27 9.62 16.99
N ASP A 149 -0.47 10.05 18.24
CA ASP A 149 -1.32 9.30 19.18
C ASP A 149 -2.78 9.24 18.70
N THR A 150 -3.24 10.25 17.95
CA THR A 150 -4.54 10.24 17.28
C THR A 150 -4.63 9.14 16.23
N ASP A 151 -3.57 8.92 15.43
CA ASP A 151 -3.53 7.84 14.44
C ASP A 151 -3.55 6.46 15.11
N ARG A 152 -2.78 6.28 16.19
CA ARG A 152 -2.78 5.03 16.97
C ARG A 152 -4.13 4.77 17.62
N ALA A 153 -4.76 5.79 18.19
CA ALA A 153 -6.11 5.68 18.77
C ALA A 153 -7.14 5.31 17.69
N ALA A 154 -7.06 5.93 16.51
CA ALA A 154 -7.92 5.60 15.38
C ALA A 154 -7.75 4.13 14.93
N HIS A 155 -6.52 3.61 14.91
CA HIS A 155 -6.26 2.20 14.62
C HIS A 155 -6.89 1.27 15.67
N GLN A 156 -6.71 1.56 16.95
CA GLN A 156 -7.32 0.77 18.04
C GLN A 156 -8.84 0.77 17.95
N GLN A 157 -9.44 1.94 17.66
CA GLN A 157 -10.88 2.06 17.48
C GLN A 157 -11.38 1.24 16.28
N PHE A 158 -10.61 1.25 15.18
CA PHE A 158 -10.90 0.43 13.99
C PHE A 158 -10.88 -1.06 14.33
N LEU A 159 -9.84 -1.55 15.01
CA LEU A 159 -9.73 -2.95 15.43
C LEU A 159 -10.90 -3.36 16.35
N ALA A 160 -11.25 -2.51 17.31
CA ALA A 160 -12.39 -2.75 18.20
C ALA A 160 -13.73 -2.77 17.44
N GLY A 161 -13.86 -2.00 16.36
CA GLY A 161 -15.01 -2.04 15.46
C GLY A 161 -15.05 -3.34 14.65
N MET A 162 -13.92 -3.71 14.06
CA MET A 162 -13.78 -4.94 13.27
C MET A 162 -14.07 -6.20 14.08
N ALA A 163 -13.64 -6.25 15.33
CA ALA A 163 -13.88 -7.40 16.22
C ALA A 163 -15.38 -7.63 16.54
N LYS A 164 -16.23 -6.64 16.27
CA LYS A 164 -17.70 -6.75 16.46
C LYS A 164 -18.44 -7.21 15.21
N LEU A 165 -17.75 -7.25 14.06
CA LEU A 165 -18.38 -7.66 12.80
C LEU A 165 -18.55 -9.18 12.77
N PRO A 166 -19.66 -9.70 12.22
CA PRO A 166 -19.80 -11.12 11.95
C PRO A 166 -18.74 -11.60 10.94
N ALA A 167 -18.39 -12.87 11.03
CA ALA A 167 -17.32 -13.45 10.20
C ALA A 167 -17.59 -13.36 8.68
N ASP A 168 -18.84 -13.24 8.28
CA ASP A 168 -19.32 -13.16 6.91
C ASP A 168 -19.62 -11.72 6.44
N ALA A 169 -19.34 -10.70 7.27
CA ALA A 169 -19.67 -9.29 6.98
C ALA A 169 -19.22 -8.80 5.59
N TRP A 170 -18.17 -9.39 5.05
CA TRP A 170 -17.56 -9.00 3.77
C TRP A 170 -18.00 -9.84 2.57
N GLN A 171 -18.70 -10.96 2.78
CA GLN A 171 -19.07 -11.90 1.71
C GLN A 171 -20.06 -11.32 0.70
N HIS A 172 -20.80 -10.29 1.09
CA HIS A 172 -21.87 -9.69 0.28
C HIS A 172 -21.53 -8.30 -0.28
N LEU A 173 -20.30 -7.81 -0.08
CA LEU A 173 -19.88 -6.49 -0.60
C LEU A 173 -19.77 -6.44 -2.12
N ILE A 174 -19.49 -7.57 -2.75
CA ILE A 174 -19.36 -7.67 -4.21
C ILE A 174 -20.37 -8.69 -4.70
N ARG A 175 -21.17 -8.29 -5.68
CA ARG A 175 -22.13 -9.16 -6.37
C ARG A 175 -21.78 -9.21 -7.86
N ILE A 176 -21.60 -10.41 -8.38
CA ILE A 176 -21.46 -10.63 -9.81
C ILE A 176 -22.88 -10.67 -10.41
N GLY A 177 -23.20 -9.68 -11.24
CA GLY A 177 -24.49 -9.59 -11.91
C GLY A 177 -24.55 -10.39 -13.22
N ASP A 178 -25.74 -10.49 -13.79
CA ASP A 178 -26.00 -11.26 -15.03
C ASP A 178 -25.27 -10.71 -16.27
N GLY A 179 -24.78 -9.47 -16.23
CA GLY A 179 -23.94 -8.88 -17.28
C GLY A 179 -22.48 -9.37 -17.28
N CYS A 180 -22.08 -10.23 -16.36
CA CYS A 180 -20.73 -10.77 -16.33
C CYS A 180 -20.53 -11.79 -17.47
N VAL A 181 -19.61 -11.47 -18.39
CA VAL A 181 -19.24 -12.35 -19.52
C VAL A 181 -17.99 -13.20 -19.24
N GLY A 182 -17.50 -13.22 -18.01
CA GLY A 182 -16.34 -14.03 -17.62
C GLY A 182 -15.02 -13.60 -18.27
N CYS A 183 -14.87 -12.35 -18.72
CA CYS A 183 -13.68 -11.88 -19.45
C CYS A 183 -12.41 -11.78 -18.60
N GLY A 184 -12.52 -11.91 -17.27
CA GLY A 184 -11.37 -11.90 -16.34
C GLY A 184 -10.68 -10.55 -16.16
N ILE A 185 -11.23 -9.45 -16.69
CA ILE A 185 -10.60 -8.11 -16.53
C ILE A 185 -10.44 -7.75 -15.07
N CYS A 186 -11.43 -8.03 -14.21
CA CYS A 186 -11.40 -7.71 -12.79
C CYS A 186 -10.38 -8.50 -11.96
N VAL A 187 -9.76 -9.54 -12.52
CA VAL A 187 -8.73 -10.36 -11.85
C VAL A 187 -7.35 -10.24 -12.48
N ARG A 188 -7.17 -9.36 -13.48
CA ARG A 188 -5.91 -9.14 -14.18
C ARG A 188 -5.16 -7.88 -13.69
N VAL A 189 -5.56 -7.32 -12.57
CA VAL A 189 -5.00 -6.07 -12.04
C VAL A 189 -3.61 -6.28 -11.46
#